data_9bd850bf3fb7eb8555ef5cf97e4f1fcb
#
_entry.id   9bd850bf3fb7eb8555ef5cf97e4f1fcb
#
_cell.length_a   1.000
_cell.length_b   1.000
_cell.length_c   1.000
_cell.angle_alpha   90.00
_cell.angle_beta   90.00
_cell.angle_gamma   90.00
#
_symmetry.space_group_name_H-M   'P 1'
#
loop_
_entity.id
_entity.type
_entity.pdbx_description
1 polymer ?
#
loop_
_entity_poly.entity_id
_entity_poly.type
_entity_poly.pdbx_seq_one_letter_code
_entity_poly.pdbx_strand_id
1 'polypeptide(L)'
;MAFAIKLVNMPFSRTDLPSIALTQLRSVTEAVHGERVSVDINYLNHDFGKLLGPQLYSRLATSMTGFATGLAEWLFRGVAFPDVPDNQAQYLTRYRHHLSNPQMAPFREQVLSIRARMPAILDDLIARYKLHEAALVGFTSMFFQNLANIAVARRLKQINPKQIIVMGGANCEGTMGIELAANVPVLDFVFSGNSLISFPQLVGHLMEGNPDACERIDGVFTRSNSRSIHEIVGNDIASVDWSKLKPAAQLKGIALMGRELDINADVPLDYDDFLDSAARILPNAAEKPQVLFETSRGCWWGERAHCTFCGLNGGSMSYRAMVPEKAVALLNQLFERYASRVDTFASVDNIIPKEYIDGVFGRIKPPDNVKLFYEVKADLSESDVRTLAAGGVRDIQPGIEAFATSTLKLMRKGTTAFHGVRLLSWCKKYGIRPHWNLLIGFPGETSDVYEQYAKTLGTMFHLPPPQGVFLVRFDRYSPYFTYEKEYGLQLSPYDFYNLCYPFPRASLRNLAYYFQDLNYEASYLREVTPWVPKLGAIVERWKGLWKQPQERPRLEWVPTPAGITVEDTRAGRLRTHILSGDAAQILRTLREPERADRLSGPVETSLEELTRNELVFSERGKFLNLVAGVY
;
A
#
# COMPACT_ATOMS: atom_id res chain seq x y z
N MET A 1 -6.98 -40.62 0.48
CA MET A 1 -7.30 -39.35 1.17
C MET A 1 -6.77 -38.23 0.30
N ALA A 2 -7.51 -37.11 0.20
CA ALA A 2 -7.04 -35.95 -0.53
C ALA A 2 -5.77 -35.36 0.11
N PHE A 3 -4.90 -34.77 -0.68
CA PHE A 3 -3.71 -34.05 -0.21
C PHE A 3 -4.15 -32.74 0.48
N ALA A 4 -4.09 -32.72 1.81
CA ALA A 4 -4.62 -31.62 2.60
C ALA A 4 -3.65 -30.43 2.64
N ILE A 5 -4.14 -29.26 2.23
CA ILE A 5 -3.40 -28.00 2.18
C ILE A 5 -4.07 -26.98 3.11
N LYS A 6 -3.31 -26.36 4.00
CA LYS A 6 -3.75 -25.24 4.83
C LYS A 6 -3.01 -23.99 4.40
N LEU A 7 -3.72 -23.02 3.82
CA LEU A 7 -3.20 -21.68 3.53
C LEU A 7 -3.49 -20.77 4.71
N VAL A 8 -2.50 -19.98 5.14
CA VAL A 8 -2.59 -19.23 6.39
C VAL A 8 -2.31 -17.74 6.15
N ASN A 9 -3.22 -16.89 6.63
CA ASN A 9 -3.04 -15.46 6.71
C ASN A 9 -2.73 -15.05 8.15
N MET A 10 -1.46 -14.75 8.43
CA MET A 10 -0.98 -14.38 9.76
C MET A 10 -1.20 -12.87 10.06
N PRO A 11 -1.14 -12.41 11.33
CA PRO A 11 -1.05 -11.00 11.65
C PRO A 11 0.30 -10.42 11.11
N PHE A 12 0.45 -9.15 10.71
CA PHE A 12 -0.54 -8.10 10.92
C PHE A 12 -1.12 -7.62 9.58
N SER A 13 -1.77 -8.50 8.84
CA SER A 13 -2.64 -8.06 7.74
C SER A 13 -3.91 -7.42 8.31
N ARG A 14 -4.56 -6.58 7.51
CA ARG A 14 -5.86 -5.98 7.90
C ARG A 14 -6.89 -7.07 8.15
N THR A 15 -7.73 -6.88 9.18
CA THR A 15 -8.76 -7.86 9.55
C THR A 15 -10.05 -7.72 8.74
N ASP A 16 -10.22 -6.61 8.06
CA ASP A 16 -11.37 -6.32 7.20
C ASP A 16 -11.12 -6.65 5.72
N LEU A 17 -9.90 -7.08 5.36
CA LEU A 17 -9.53 -7.47 4.01
C LEU A 17 -9.14 -8.96 3.92
N PRO A 18 -9.68 -9.71 2.93
CA PRO A 18 -9.23 -11.06 2.63
C PRO A 18 -7.83 -11.05 2.00
N SER A 19 -7.19 -12.20 1.94
CA SER A 19 -6.02 -12.38 1.09
C SER A 19 -6.44 -12.83 -0.30
N ILE A 20 -6.45 -11.92 -1.28
CA ILE A 20 -6.76 -12.27 -2.67
C ILE A 20 -5.79 -13.34 -3.21
N ALA A 21 -4.50 -13.27 -2.83
CA ALA A 21 -3.49 -14.23 -3.26
C ALA A 21 -3.83 -15.65 -2.78
N LEU A 22 -4.22 -15.85 -1.51
CA LEU A 22 -4.59 -17.16 -0.99
C LEU A 22 -5.89 -17.67 -1.63
N THR A 23 -6.85 -16.78 -1.87
CA THR A 23 -8.11 -17.12 -2.56
C THR A 23 -7.85 -17.58 -4.00
N GLN A 24 -7.02 -16.85 -4.75
CA GLN A 24 -6.63 -17.24 -6.11
C GLN A 24 -5.84 -18.56 -6.11
N LEU A 25 -4.89 -18.75 -5.17
CA LEU A 25 -4.12 -19.99 -5.06
C LEU A 25 -5.01 -21.21 -4.81
N ARG A 26 -6.01 -21.08 -3.92
CA ARG A 26 -7.01 -22.13 -3.71
C ARG A 26 -7.71 -22.48 -5.03
N SER A 27 -8.29 -21.47 -5.68
CA SER A 27 -9.08 -21.66 -6.91
C SER A 27 -8.27 -22.34 -8.03
N VAL A 28 -7.03 -21.90 -8.29
CA VAL A 28 -6.22 -22.52 -9.34
C VAL A 28 -5.72 -23.91 -8.96
N THR A 29 -5.45 -24.16 -7.67
CA THR A 29 -4.98 -25.48 -7.21
C THR A 29 -6.09 -26.52 -7.30
N GLU A 30 -7.30 -26.16 -6.87
CA GLU A 30 -8.49 -27.01 -6.99
C GLU A 30 -8.90 -27.24 -8.45
N ALA A 31 -8.79 -26.21 -9.31
CA ALA A 31 -9.05 -26.34 -10.73
C ALA A 31 -8.09 -27.33 -11.43
N VAL A 32 -6.81 -27.34 -11.03
CA VAL A 32 -5.79 -28.23 -11.63
C VAL A 32 -5.88 -29.65 -11.09
N HIS A 33 -6.14 -29.84 -9.80
CA HIS A 33 -6.00 -31.14 -9.15
C HIS A 33 -7.33 -31.82 -8.78
N GLY A 34 -8.45 -31.09 -8.79
CA GLY A 34 -9.78 -31.60 -8.46
C GLY A 34 -9.84 -32.19 -7.06
N GLU A 35 -10.55 -33.30 -6.92
CA GLU A 35 -10.76 -34.00 -5.65
C GLU A 35 -9.49 -34.61 -5.02
N ARG A 36 -8.35 -34.55 -5.72
CA ARG A 36 -7.08 -35.05 -5.18
C ARG A 36 -6.50 -34.13 -4.10
N VAL A 37 -6.97 -32.90 -4.02
CA VAL A 37 -6.55 -31.88 -3.02
C VAL A 37 -7.75 -31.41 -2.21
N SER A 38 -7.47 -30.93 -0.99
CA SER A 38 -8.40 -30.09 -0.23
C SER A 38 -7.64 -28.86 0.25
N VAL A 39 -8.15 -27.66 -0.02
CA VAL A 39 -7.46 -26.40 0.28
C VAL A 39 -8.32 -25.53 1.19
N ASP A 40 -7.90 -25.37 2.45
CA ASP A 40 -8.55 -24.48 3.40
C ASP A 40 -7.74 -23.21 3.62
N ILE A 41 -8.40 -22.06 3.70
CA ILE A 41 -7.77 -20.79 4.08
C ILE A 41 -8.08 -20.47 5.54
N ASN A 42 -7.04 -20.19 6.33
CA ASN A 42 -7.15 -19.94 7.76
C ASN A 42 -6.71 -18.50 8.08
N TYR A 43 -7.63 -17.70 8.60
CA TYR A 43 -7.42 -16.28 8.89
C TYR A 43 -7.01 -16.09 10.36
N LEU A 44 -5.76 -16.44 10.71
CA LEU A 44 -5.24 -16.30 12.07
C LEU A 44 -5.11 -14.81 12.48
N ASN A 45 -5.02 -13.91 11.51
CA ASN A 45 -5.10 -12.47 11.76
C ASN A 45 -6.41 -12.06 12.48
N HIS A 46 -7.53 -12.75 12.23
CA HIS A 46 -8.80 -12.51 12.96
C HIS A 46 -8.70 -12.92 14.43
N ASP A 47 -8.09 -14.08 14.72
CA ASP A 47 -7.84 -14.52 16.11
C ASP A 47 -6.95 -13.54 16.85
N PHE A 48 -5.89 -13.04 16.21
CA PHE A 48 -5.05 -11.99 16.76
C PHE A 48 -5.80 -10.65 16.91
N GLY A 49 -6.66 -10.30 15.96
CA GLY A 49 -7.55 -9.14 16.07
C GLY A 49 -8.44 -9.21 17.29
N LYS A 50 -9.04 -10.37 17.57
CA LYS A 50 -9.83 -10.65 18.78
C LYS A 50 -9.00 -10.61 20.05
N LEU A 51 -7.82 -11.25 20.04
CA LEU A 51 -6.92 -11.33 21.19
C LEU A 51 -6.39 -9.96 21.62
N LEU A 52 -5.99 -9.14 20.65
CA LEU A 52 -5.37 -7.83 20.88
C LEU A 52 -6.40 -6.72 21.07
N GLY A 53 -7.57 -6.91 20.51
CA GLY A 53 -8.56 -5.85 20.35
C GLY A 53 -8.20 -4.87 19.22
N PRO A 54 -9.19 -4.11 18.71
CA PRO A 54 -9.01 -3.31 17.50
C PRO A 54 -7.96 -2.21 17.64
N GLN A 55 -7.88 -1.56 18.80
CA GLN A 55 -6.93 -0.46 19.03
C GLN A 55 -5.47 -0.93 19.03
N LEU A 56 -5.17 -2.01 19.78
CA LEU A 56 -3.81 -2.54 19.85
C LEU A 56 -3.41 -3.16 18.51
N TYR A 57 -4.31 -3.91 17.88
CA TYR A 57 -4.07 -4.52 16.57
C TYR A 57 -3.74 -3.46 15.50
N SER A 58 -4.61 -2.45 15.36
CA SER A 58 -4.38 -1.35 14.41
C SER A 58 -3.07 -0.61 14.70
N ARG A 59 -2.76 -0.39 15.99
CA ARG A 59 -1.51 0.28 16.37
C ARG A 59 -0.27 -0.52 15.98
N LEU A 60 -0.31 -1.83 16.07
CA LEU A 60 0.78 -2.72 15.61
C LEU A 60 0.86 -2.80 14.09
N ALA A 61 -0.29 -2.91 13.43
CA ALA A 61 -0.39 -3.13 11.99
C ALA A 61 -0.12 -1.88 11.14
N THR A 62 -0.59 -0.70 11.57
CA THR A 62 -0.70 0.48 10.69
C THR A 62 -0.10 1.77 11.26
N SER A 63 0.35 1.81 12.53
CA SER A 63 0.87 3.04 13.11
C SER A 63 2.29 3.36 12.67
N MET A 64 2.63 4.64 12.63
CA MET A 64 4.00 5.09 12.38
C MET A 64 5.00 4.56 13.41
N THR A 65 4.59 4.43 14.68
CA THR A 65 5.43 3.81 15.72
C THR A 65 5.68 2.33 15.42
N GLY A 66 4.64 1.57 15.06
CA GLY A 66 4.78 0.17 14.66
C GLY A 66 5.72 0.02 13.47
N PHE A 67 5.55 0.88 12.47
CA PHE A 67 6.39 0.90 11.27
C PHE A 67 7.86 1.23 11.59
N ALA A 68 8.12 2.32 12.32
CA ALA A 68 9.48 2.78 12.61
C ALA A 68 10.28 1.83 13.52
N THR A 69 9.57 1.06 14.34
CA THR A 69 10.20 0.15 15.33
C THR A 69 10.19 -1.31 14.91
N GLY A 70 9.41 -1.69 13.89
CA GLY A 70 9.20 -3.11 13.52
C GLY A 70 8.59 -3.93 14.67
N LEU A 71 7.78 -3.29 15.52
CA LEU A 71 7.25 -3.90 16.75
C LEU A 71 6.42 -5.15 16.46
N ALA A 72 5.68 -5.15 15.37
CA ALA A 72 4.88 -6.28 14.90
C ALA A 72 5.75 -7.52 14.59
N GLU A 73 6.88 -7.33 13.92
CA GLU A 73 7.87 -8.39 13.68
C GLU A 73 8.54 -8.84 14.99
N TRP A 74 9.02 -7.87 15.79
CA TRP A 74 9.74 -8.17 17.03
C TRP A 74 8.91 -8.96 18.03
N LEU A 75 7.60 -8.84 18.02
CA LEU A 75 6.66 -9.58 18.87
C LEU A 75 6.84 -11.11 18.72
N PHE A 76 7.18 -11.58 17.53
CA PHE A 76 7.33 -13.01 17.21
C PHE A 76 8.79 -13.50 17.26
N ARG A 77 9.77 -12.59 17.39
CA ARG A 77 11.19 -12.92 17.28
C ARG A 77 11.64 -14.07 18.16
N GLY A 78 11.20 -14.10 19.43
CA GLY A 78 11.64 -15.15 20.39
C GLY A 78 11.16 -16.54 20.02
N VAL A 79 10.02 -16.66 19.30
CA VAL A 79 9.51 -17.95 18.81
C VAL A 79 10.12 -18.29 17.44
N ALA A 80 10.30 -17.29 16.59
CA ALA A 80 10.91 -17.47 15.26
C ALA A 80 12.38 -17.93 15.38
N PHE A 81 13.12 -17.42 16.36
CA PHE A 81 14.54 -17.71 16.59
C PHE A 81 14.82 -18.07 18.05
N PRO A 82 14.34 -19.23 18.53
CA PRO A 82 14.47 -19.63 19.93
C PRO A 82 15.92 -19.92 20.38
N ASP A 83 16.80 -20.24 19.41
CA ASP A 83 18.21 -20.57 19.66
C ASP A 83 19.08 -19.32 19.83
N VAL A 84 18.50 -18.11 19.65
CA VAL A 84 19.21 -16.84 19.78
C VAL A 84 18.79 -16.14 21.06
N PRO A 85 19.73 -15.58 21.85
CA PRO A 85 19.42 -14.87 23.09
C PRO A 85 18.36 -13.79 22.89
N ASP A 86 17.48 -13.64 23.87
CA ASP A 86 16.46 -12.60 23.85
C ASP A 86 17.11 -11.21 23.93
N ASN A 87 16.61 -10.30 23.09
CA ASN A 87 17.13 -8.93 23.00
C ASN A 87 16.14 -7.88 23.52
N GLN A 88 15.24 -8.25 24.42
CA GLN A 88 14.21 -7.34 24.93
C GLN A 88 14.80 -6.05 25.51
N ALA A 89 15.83 -6.14 26.34
CA ALA A 89 16.48 -4.97 26.94
C ALA A 89 17.07 -4.05 25.85
N GLN A 90 17.76 -4.63 24.88
CA GLN A 90 18.37 -3.89 23.75
C GLN A 90 17.29 -3.20 22.90
N TYR A 91 16.21 -3.92 22.55
CA TYR A 91 15.10 -3.39 21.75
C TYR A 91 14.41 -2.22 22.45
N LEU A 92 14.06 -2.36 23.73
CA LEU A 92 13.40 -1.30 24.51
C LEU A 92 14.31 -0.08 24.70
N THR A 93 15.63 -0.29 24.90
CA THR A 93 16.61 0.79 24.98
C THR A 93 16.71 1.55 23.67
N ARG A 94 16.78 0.84 22.53
CA ARG A 94 16.86 1.47 21.19
C ARG A 94 15.64 2.33 20.89
N TYR A 95 14.45 1.83 21.21
CA TYR A 95 13.18 2.51 20.92
C TYR A 95 12.56 3.22 22.13
N ARG A 96 13.39 3.60 23.13
CA ARG A 96 12.90 4.28 24.32
C ARG A 96 12.06 5.53 24.05
N HIS A 97 12.40 6.32 23.02
CA HIS A 97 11.65 7.52 22.65
C HIS A 97 10.24 7.24 22.13
N HIS A 98 10.04 6.05 21.55
CA HIS A 98 8.74 5.59 21.05
C HIS A 98 7.94 4.81 22.12
N LEU A 99 8.60 4.12 23.03
CA LEU A 99 7.98 3.13 23.91
C LEU A 99 8.08 3.47 25.42
N SER A 100 8.94 4.40 25.85
CA SER A 100 9.17 4.70 27.26
C SER A 100 8.49 5.96 27.77
N ASN A 101 7.72 6.67 26.94
CA ASN A 101 6.85 7.74 27.42
C ASN A 101 5.85 7.16 28.45
N PRO A 102 5.59 7.81 29.59
CA PRO A 102 4.61 7.34 30.59
C PRO A 102 3.23 7.02 30.00
N GLN A 103 2.78 7.77 29.01
CA GLN A 103 1.52 7.51 28.26
C GLN A 103 1.56 6.20 27.46
N MET A 104 2.74 5.67 27.17
CA MET A 104 2.95 4.43 26.42
C MET A 104 3.13 3.21 27.34
N ALA A 105 3.23 3.39 28.66
CA ALA A 105 3.47 2.28 29.58
C ALA A 105 2.39 1.18 29.47
N PRO A 106 1.08 1.46 29.47
CA PRO A 106 0.06 0.42 29.32
C PRO A 106 0.17 -0.34 28.00
N PHE A 107 0.47 0.35 26.90
CA PHE A 107 0.68 -0.27 25.60
C PHE A 107 1.89 -1.21 25.61
N ARG A 108 3.01 -0.74 26.16
CA ARG A 108 4.25 -1.53 26.27
C ARG A 108 4.02 -2.79 27.12
N GLU A 109 3.38 -2.67 28.27
CA GLU A 109 3.09 -3.79 29.17
C GLU A 109 2.19 -4.83 28.48
N GLN A 110 1.17 -4.39 27.76
CA GLN A 110 0.33 -5.27 26.95
C GLN A 110 1.16 -6.04 25.91
N VAL A 111 2.00 -5.35 25.13
CA VAL A 111 2.87 -5.97 24.12
C VAL A 111 3.79 -7.01 24.76
N LEU A 112 4.45 -6.69 25.87
CA LEU A 112 5.36 -7.59 26.56
C LEU A 112 4.63 -8.82 27.14
N SER A 113 3.44 -8.62 27.71
CA SER A 113 2.59 -9.71 28.20
C SER A 113 2.20 -10.69 27.06
N ILE A 114 1.82 -10.17 25.91
CA ILE A 114 1.47 -11.00 24.74
C ILE A 114 2.72 -11.71 24.22
N ARG A 115 3.85 -11.01 24.10
CA ARG A 115 5.11 -11.58 23.68
C ARG A 115 5.54 -12.76 24.54
N ALA A 116 5.41 -12.66 25.87
CA ALA A 116 5.74 -13.74 26.79
C ALA A 116 4.85 -14.97 26.62
N ARG A 117 3.58 -14.79 26.22
CA ARG A 117 2.61 -15.86 26.00
C ARG A 117 2.58 -16.36 24.54
N MET A 118 3.37 -15.78 23.64
CA MET A 118 3.32 -16.09 22.21
C MET A 118 3.44 -17.58 21.88
N PRO A 119 4.36 -18.36 22.50
CA PRO A 119 4.43 -19.80 22.23
C PRO A 119 3.10 -20.51 22.46
N ALA A 120 2.46 -20.27 23.60
CA ALA A 120 1.19 -20.92 23.97
C ALA A 120 0.02 -20.45 23.05
N ILE A 121 0.02 -19.17 22.66
CA ILE A 121 -0.97 -18.63 21.70
C ILE A 121 -0.86 -19.35 20.36
N LEU A 122 0.35 -19.53 19.86
CA LEU A 122 0.56 -20.21 18.57
C LEU A 122 0.22 -21.69 18.64
N ASP A 123 0.55 -22.38 19.75
CA ASP A 123 0.21 -23.78 19.95
C ASP A 123 -1.31 -24.00 19.97
N ASP A 124 -2.06 -23.13 20.67
CA ASP A 124 -3.53 -23.17 20.67
C ASP A 124 -4.11 -22.97 19.26
N LEU A 125 -3.59 -22.02 18.49
CA LEU A 125 -4.02 -21.78 17.12
C LEU A 125 -3.67 -22.95 16.19
N ILE A 126 -2.47 -23.52 16.30
CA ILE A 126 -2.07 -24.69 15.52
C ILE A 126 -3.00 -25.88 15.79
N ALA A 127 -3.34 -26.13 17.06
CA ALA A 127 -4.25 -27.20 17.45
C ALA A 127 -5.69 -26.93 16.96
N ARG A 128 -6.19 -25.70 17.19
CA ARG A 128 -7.56 -25.30 16.83
C ARG A 128 -7.84 -25.42 15.33
N TYR A 129 -6.91 -25.00 14.49
CA TYR A 129 -7.01 -25.06 13.03
C TYR A 129 -6.43 -26.36 12.45
N LYS A 130 -5.95 -27.27 13.30
CA LYS A 130 -5.35 -28.56 12.91
C LYS A 130 -4.27 -28.40 11.85
N LEU A 131 -3.44 -27.33 11.96
CA LEU A 131 -2.43 -27.02 10.97
C LEU A 131 -1.38 -28.13 10.86
N HIS A 132 -1.08 -28.81 11.97
CA HIS A 132 -0.12 -29.91 12.06
C HIS A 132 -0.59 -31.20 11.37
N GLU A 133 -1.89 -31.33 11.06
CA GLU A 133 -2.47 -32.51 10.37
C GLU A 133 -2.39 -32.38 8.84
N ALA A 134 -2.12 -31.16 8.30
CA ALA A 134 -2.03 -30.95 6.87
C ALA A 134 -0.74 -31.53 6.26
N ALA A 135 -0.81 -31.97 5.02
CA ALA A 135 0.37 -32.37 4.25
C ALA A 135 1.27 -31.17 3.93
N LEU A 136 0.65 -30.02 3.62
CA LEU A 136 1.33 -28.78 3.31
C LEU A 136 0.66 -27.62 4.05
N VAL A 137 1.50 -26.73 4.65
CA VAL A 137 1.06 -25.44 5.19
C VAL A 137 1.74 -24.32 4.41
N GLY A 138 0.92 -23.43 3.81
CA GLY A 138 1.38 -22.30 3.00
C GLY A 138 1.06 -20.96 3.67
N PHE A 139 2.04 -20.06 3.70
CA PHE A 139 1.90 -18.74 4.27
C PHE A 139 1.99 -17.65 3.19
N THR A 140 1.10 -16.66 3.29
CA THR A 140 1.32 -15.37 2.59
C THR A 140 2.11 -14.44 3.48
N SER A 141 3.03 -13.66 2.88
CA SER A 141 3.83 -12.68 3.63
C SER A 141 3.90 -11.35 2.92
N MET A 142 3.41 -10.33 3.60
CA MET A 142 3.44 -8.94 3.17
C MET A 142 3.68 -8.03 4.38
N PHE A 143 4.42 -6.93 4.21
CA PHE A 143 4.76 -6.00 5.31
C PHE A 143 5.38 -6.72 6.53
N PHE A 144 4.72 -6.72 7.68
CA PHE A 144 5.20 -7.22 8.95
C PHE A 144 4.70 -8.65 9.29
N GLN A 145 4.64 -9.54 8.30
CA GLN A 145 4.15 -10.90 8.47
C GLN A 145 5.26 -11.98 8.52
N ASN A 146 6.50 -11.62 8.20
CA ASN A 146 7.58 -12.62 8.09
C ASN A 146 7.80 -13.39 9.40
N LEU A 147 8.03 -12.70 10.51
CA LEU A 147 8.35 -13.39 11.76
C LEU A 147 7.14 -14.10 12.37
N ALA A 148 5.94 -13.62 12.12
CA ALA A 148 4.72 -14.33 12.48
C ALA A 148 4.62 -15.69 11.74
N ASN A 149 4.86 -15.69 10.43
CA ASN A 149 4.90 -16.90 9.60
C ASN A 149 6.00 -17.86 10.05
N ILE A 150 7.23 -17.37 10.24
CA ILE A 150 8.39 -18.17 10.68
C ILE A 150 8.15 -18.77 12.06
N ALA A 151 7.51 -18.03 12.98
CA ALA A 151 7.18 -18.54 14.31
C ALA A 151 6.23 -19.73 14.27
N VAL A 152 5.15 -19.66 13.49
CA VAL A 152 4.23 -20.78 13.30
C VAL A 152 4.93 -21.95 12.58
N ALA A 153 5.68 -21.68 11.52
CA ALA A 153 6.46 -22.67 10.80
C ALA A 153 7.43 -23.43 11.73
N ARG A 154 8.10 -22.72 12.64
CA ARG A 154 8.99 -23.31 13.65
C ARG A 154 8.24 -24.24 14.59
N ARG A 155 7.08 -23.82 15.10
CA ARG A 155 6.26 -24.67 15.98
C ARG A 155 5.74 -25.91 15.23
N LEU A 156 5.30 -25.77 13.99
CA LEU A 156 4.85 -26.90 13.16
C LEU A 156 5.99 -27.91 12.94
N LYS A 157 7.19 -27.46 12.60
CA LYS A 157 8.35 -28.36 12.42
C LYS A 157 8.79 -29.04 13.72
N GLN A 158 8.54 -28.45 14.90
CA GLN A 158 8.75 -29.12 16.20
C GLN A 158 7.73 -30.25 16.43
N ILE A 159 6.48 -30.08 15.99
CA ILE A 159 5.43 -31.10 16.11
C ILE A 159 5.63 -32.20 15.05
N ASN A 160 5.86 -31.80 13.81
CA ASN A 160 6.04 -32.71 12.68
C ASN A 160 7.23 -32.21 11.79
N PRO A 161 8.45 -32.72 11.99
CA PRO A 161 9.62 -32.33 11.20
C PRO A 161 9.50 -32.56 9.69
N LYS A 162 8.61 -33.47 9.27
CA LYS A 162 8.37 -33.82 7.86
C LYS A 162 7.30 -32.95 7.20
N GLN A 163 6.58 -32.11 7.96
CA GLN A 163 5.53 -31.26 7.41
C GLN A 163 6.10 -30.28 6.39
N ILE A 164 5.47 -30.20 5.23
CA ILE A 164 5.92 -29.30 4.16
C ILE A 164 5.42 -27.89 4.47
N ILE A 165 6.35 -26.94 4.52
CA ILE A 165 6.09 -25.53 4.82
C ILE A 165 6.52 -24.68 3.62
N VAL A 166 5.58 -23.90 3.09
CA VAL A 166 5.85 -22.97 2.00
C VAL A 166 5.50 -21.54 2.38
N MET A 167 6.19 -20.56 1.80
CA MET A 167 5.90 -19.15 2.01
C MET A 167 6.00 -18.39 0.69
N GLY A 168 5.09 -17.45 0.45
CA GLY A 168 5.08 -16.57 -0.71
C GLY A 168 4.57 -15.18 -0.35
N GLY A 169 4.36 -14.31 -1.35
CA GLY A 169 3.91 -12.94 -1.20
C GLY A 169 5.04 -11.92 -1.36
N ALA A 170 4.71 -10.64 -1.26
CA ALA A 170 5.62 -9.54 -1.61
C ALA A 170 6.97 -9.57 -0.84
N ASN A 171 6.97 -10.05 0.39
CA ASN A 171 8.21 -10.21 1.19
C ASN A 171 9.13 -11.34 0.68
N CYS A 172 8.67 -12.13 -0.27
CA CYS A 172 9.43 -13.27 -0.83
C CYS A 172 9.94 -12.99 -2.24
N GLU A 173 9.78 -11.78 -2.77
CA GLU A 173 10.19 -11.47 -4.14
C GLU A 173 11.71 -11.35 -4.28
N GLY A 174 12.24 -11.99 -5.34
CA GLY A 174 13.62 -11.88 -5.77
C GLY A 174 14.63 -12.14 -4.64
N THR A 175 15.47 -11.16 -4.35
CA THR A 175 16.53 -11.25 -3.34
C THR A 175 16.03 -11.55 -1.94
N MET A 176 14.84 -11.05 -1.57
CA MET A 176 14.24 -11.30 -0.25
C MET A 176 13.87 -12.78 -0.09
N GLY A 177 13.29 -13.38 -1.13
CA GLY A 177 12.94 -14.80 -1.14
C GLY A 177 14.16 -15.72 -1.09
N ILE A 178 15.19 -15.40 -1.86
CA ILE A 178 16.48 -16.12 -1.83
C ILE A 178 17.05 -16.12 -0.40
N GLU A 179 17.05 -14.96 0.25
CA GLU A 179 17.59 -14.80 1.59
C GLU A 179 16.79 -15.56 2.64
N LEU A 180 15.46 -15.55 2.54
CA LEU A 180 14.59 -16.33 3.42
C LEU A 180 14.83 -17.83 3.27
N ALA A 181 14.88 -18.34 2.05
CA ALA A 181 15.13 -19.76 1.78
C ALA A 181 16.52 -20.20 2.26
N ALA A 182 17.55 -19.35 2.13
CA ALA A 182 18.91 -19.65 2.55
C ALA A 182 19.06 -19.71 4.09
N ASN A 183 18.39 -18.79 4.82
CA ASN A 183 18.63 -18.55 6.25
C ASN A 183 17.51 -19.04 7.19
N VAL A 184 16.35 -19.43 6.68
CA VAL A 184 15.22 -19.90 7.48
C VAL A 184 14.94 -21.38 7.21
N PRO A 185 15.62 -22.30 7.93
CA PRO A 185 15.60 -23.73 7.60
C PRO A 185 14.25 -24.44 7.81
N VAL A 186 13.29 -23.78 8.42
CA VAL A 186 11.92 -24.31 8.59
C VAL A 186 11.02 -24.07 7.38
N LEU A 187 11.47 -23.30 6.40
CA LEU A 187 10.79 -23.11 5.11
C LEU A 187 11.39 -24.11 4.11
N ASP A 188 10.55 -24.99 3.56
CA ASP A 188 10.98 -25.96 2.55
C ASP A 188 11.04 -25.28 1.16
N PHE A 189 10.03 -24.44 0.85
CA PHE A 189 9.95 -23.71 -0.41
C PHE A 189 9.51 -22.26 -0.19
N VAL A 190 10.13 -21.33 -0.92
CA VAL A 190 9.79 -19.91 -0.93
C VAL A 190 9.44 -19.49 -2.36
N PHE A 191 8.27 -18.91 -2.54
CA PHE A 191 7.76 -18.47 -3.84
C PHE A 191 8.07 -17.00 -4.09
N SER A 192 8.68 -16.73 -5.21
CA SER A 192 9.01 -15.38 -5.69
C SER A 192 8.17 -15.02 -6.92
N GLY A 193 7.50 -13.88 -6.86
CA GLY A 193 6.60 -13.42 -7.92
C GLY A 193 5.24 -14.12 -7.92
N ASN A 194 4.60 -14.12 -9.09
CA ASN A 194 3.27 -14.72 -9.24
C ASN A 194 3.34 -16.25 -9.12
N SER A 195 2.50 -16.81 -8.26
CA SER A 195 2.55 -18.25 -7.92
C SER A 195 1.33 -19.05 -8.43
N LEU A 196 0.46 -18.44 -9.24
CA LEU A 196 -0.76 -19.10 -9.72
C LEU A 196 -0.48 -20.28 -10.68
N ILE A 197 0.71 -20.32 -11.28
CA ILE A 197 1.20 -21.46 -12.09
C ILE A 197 2.11 -22.36 -11.24
N SER A 198 3.08 -21.77 -10.56
CA SER A 198 4.13 -22.54 -9.87
C SER A 198 3.63 -23.29 -8.63
N PHE A 199 2.64 -22.77 -7.90
CA PHE A 199 2.11 -23.45 -6.72
C PHE A 199 1.34 -24.75 -7.06
N PRO A 200 0.39 -24.78 -8.01
CA PRO A 200 -0.20 -26.04 -8.44
C PRO A 200 0.83 -27.04 -8.98
N GLN A 201 1.86 -26.59 -9.70
CA GLN A 201 2.94 -27.47 -10.17
C GLN A 201 3.70 -28.10 -9.01
N LEU A 202 4.06 -27.31 -7.98
CA LEU A 202 4.71 -27.81 -6.78
C LEU A 202 3.83 -28.86 -6.08
N VAL A 203 2.54 -28.59 -5.90
CA VAL A 203 1.59 -29.54 -5.29
C VAL A 203 1.54 -30.84 -6.07
N GLY A 204 1.54 -30.79 -7.41
CA GLY A 204 1.58 -31.97 -8.29
C GLY A 204 2.81 -32.84 -8.03
N HIS A 205 4.00 -32.25 -8.03
CA HIS A 205 5.26 -32.98 -7.78
C HIS A 205 5.32 -33.59 -6.37
N LEU A 206 4.79 -32.88 -5.37
CA LEU A 206 4.74 -33.41 -4.01
C LEU A 206 3.80 -34.60 -3.87
N MET A 207 2.64 -34.56 -4.54
CA MET A 207 1.70 -35.72 -4.57
C MET A 207 2.28 -36.92 -5.29
N GLU A 208 3.14 -36.72 -6.26
CA GLU A 208 3.86 -37.77 -7.01
C GLU A 208 5.10 -38.32 -6.26
N GLY A 209 5.42 -37.74 -5.08
CA GLY A 209 6.59 -38.12 -4.29
C GLY A 209 7.93 -37.69 -4.91
N ASN A 210 7.91 -36.61 -5.71
CA ASN A 210 9.08 -36.09 -6.42
C ASN A 210 9.43 -34.65 -5.96
N PRO A 211 9.85 -34.42 -4.71
CA PRO A 211 10.17 -33.08 -4.19
C PRO A 211 11.37 -32.43 -4.91
N ASP A 212 12.30 -33.21 -5.44
CA ASP A 212 13.49 -32.67 -6.14
C ASP A 212 13.11 -31.94 -7.44
N ALA A 213 11.99 -32.29 -8.07
CA ALA A 213 11.48 -31.58 -9.23
C ALA A 213 11.03 -30.16 -8.90
N CYS A 214 10.65 -29.90 -7.64
CA CYS A 214 10.20 -28.57 -7.19
C CYS A 214 11.32 -27.51 -7.28
N GLU A 215 12.59 -27.90 -7.17
CA GLU A 215 13.72 -26.97 -7.30
C GLU A 215 13.88 -26.37 -8.70
N ARG A 216 13.22 -26.95 -9.72
CA ARG A 216 13.27 -26.53 -11.12
C ARG A 216 12.08 -25.66 -11.52
N ILE A 217 11.13 -25.44 -10.61
CA ILE A 217 9.96 -24.60 -10.87
C ILE A 217 10.40 -23.14 -10.85
N ASP A 218 10.01 -22.38 -11.86
CA ASP A 218 10.30 -20.95 -11.97
C ASP A 218 9.82 -20.18 -10.73
N GLY A 219 10.70 -19.40 -10.12
CA GLY A 219 10.42 -18.59 -8.94
C GLY A 219 10.24 -19.38 -7.63
N VAL A 220 10.66 -20.65 -7.58
CA VAL A 220 10.65 -21.45 -6.36
C VAL A 220 12.07 -21.58 -5.80
N PHE A 221 12.27 -21.04 -4.60
CA PHE A 221 13.54 -21.13 -3.89
C PHE A 221 13.49 -22.20 -2.81
N THR A 222 14.58 -22.97 -2.75
CA THR A 222 14.92 -23.91 -1.69
C THR A 222 16.21 -23.46 -1.03
N ARG A 223 16.56 -24.08 0.10
CA ARG A 223 17.86 -23.81 0.73
C ARG A 223 19.03 -24.17 -0.18
N SER A 224 18.88 -25.23 -0.98
CA SER A 224 19.91 -25.71 -1.92
C SER A 224 20.16 -24.70 -3.04
N ASN A 225 19.11 -24.37 -3.82
CA ASN A 225 19.27 -23.49 -4.97
C ASN A 225 19.60 -22.04 -4.56
N SER A 226 19.11 -21.55 -3.40
CA SER A 226 19.47 -20.24 -2.87
C SER A 226 20.94 -20.14 -2.48
N ARG A 227 21.50 -21.18 -1.87
CA ARG A 227 22.95 -21.23 -1.61
C ARG A 227 23.78 -21.25 -2.89
N SER A 228 23.34 -22.00 -3.89
CA SER A 228 23.99 -21.98 -5.20
C SER A 228 23.97 -20.58 -5.83
N ILE A 229 22.92 -19.80 -5.65
CA ILE A 229 22.87 -18.40 -6.10
C ILE A 229 23.92 -17.57 -5.34
N HIS A 230 24.02 -17.70 -4.02
CA HIS A 230 25.04 -16.99 -3.22
C HIS A 230 26.47 -17.36 -3.65
N GLU A 231 26.73 -18.62 -3.97
CA GLU A 231 28.04 -19.06 -4.50
C GLU A 231 28.40 -18.40 -5.84
N ILE A 232 27.39 -18.12 -6.68
CA ILE A 232 27.61 -17.52 -8.01
C ILE A 232 27.79 -16.01 -7.92
N VAL A 233 26.94 -15.30 -7.13
CA VAL A 233 26.87 -13.83 -7.15
C VAL A 233 27.41 -13.17 -5.88
N GLY A 234 27.80 -13.94 -4.88
CA GLY A 234 28.28 -13.45 -3.57
C GLY A 234 27.14 -13.19 -2.59
N ASN A 235 27.50 -12.69 -1.39
CA ASN A 235 26.55 -12.52 -0.30
C ASN A 235 25.71 -11.22 -0.40
N ASP A 236 26.13 -10.23 -1.15
CA ASP A 236 25.38 -8.98 -1.36
C ASP A 236 24.59 -9.06 -2.66
N ILE A 237 23.54 -9.89 -2.66
CA ILE A 237 22.66 -10.09 -3.81
C ILE A 237 21.84 -8.83 -4.13
N ALA A 238 21.58 -7.96 -3.15
CA ALA A 238 20.84 -6.73 -3.35
C ALA A 238 21.57 -5.73 -4.27
N SER A 239 22.88 -5.83 -4.36
CA SER A 239 23.74 -4.98 -5.21
C SER A 239 23.98 -5.57 -6.60
N VAL A 240 23.43 -6.74 -6.91
CA VAL A 240 23.63 -7.42 -8.19
C VAL A 240 22.78 -6.75 -9.27
N ASP A 241 23.43 -6.36 -10.37
CA ASP A 241 22.73 -5.91 -11.58
C ASP A 241 22.23 -7.13 -12.38
N TRP A 242 21.03 -7.56 -12.05
CA TRP A 242 20.41 -8.73 -12.67
C TRP A 242 20.19 -8.60 -14.18
N SER A 243 20.16 -7.37 -14.71
CA SER A 243 20.02 -7.14 -16.16
C SER A 243 21.26 -7.54 -16.95
N LYS A 244 22.42 -7.53 -16.29
CA LYS A 244 23.71 -7.92 -16.90
C LYS A 244 24.00 -9.42 -16.79
N LEU A 245 23.28 -10.12 -15.93
CA LEU A 245 23.39 -11.57 -15.83
C LEU A 245 22.55 -12.20 -16.95
N LYS A 246 23.15 -13.03 -17.80
CA LYS A 246 22.40 -13.89 -18.73
C LYS A 246 21.70 -14.96 -17.87
N PRO A 247 20.38 -14.87 -17.58
CA PRO A 247 19.79 -15.56 -16.44
C PRO A 247 19.94 -17.08 -16.47
N ALA A 248 19.70 -17.69 -17.62
CA ALA A 248 19.63 -19.16 -17.70
C ALA A 248 21.01 -19.86 -17.62
N ALA A 249 22.08 -19.26 -18.18
CA ALA A 249 23.41 -19.89 -18.21
C ALA A 249 24.17 -19.67 -16.89
N GLN A 250 23.98 -18.52 -16.25
CA GLN A 250 24.73 -18.13 -15.05
C GLN A 250 24.12 -18.66 -13.75
N LEU A 251 22.78 -18.76 -13.67
CA LEU A 251 22.08 -19.28 -12.49
C LEU A 251 21.72 -20.78 -12.60
N LYS A 252 22.40 -21.54 -13.46
CA LYS A 252 22.14 -22.98 -13.65
C LYS A 252 20.66 -23.30 -13.97
N GLY A 253 19.97 -22.40 -14.68
CA GLY A 253 18.56 -22.55 -15.04
C GLY A 253 17.55 -22.11 -13.97
N ILE A 254 18.00 -21.50 -12.85
CA ILE A 254 17.10 -21.00 -11.80
C ILE A 254 16.47 -19.67 -12.27
N ALA A 255 15.15 -19.62 -12.41
CA ALA A 255 14.41 -18.39 -12.66
C ALA A 255 14.08 -17.68 -11.34
N LEU A 256 14.35 -16.37 -11.28
CA LEU A 256 14.15 -15.58 -10.06
C LEU A 256 12.69 -15.27 -9.77
N MET A 257 11.81 -15.36 -10.77
CA MET A 257 10.40 -15.03 -10.66
C MET A 257 9.55 -16.13 -11.28
N GLY A 258 8.44 -16.45 -10.62
CA GLY A 258 7.43 -17.34 -11.16
C GLY A 258 6.76 -16.75 -12.40
N ARG A 259 6.31 -17.62 -13.32
CA ARG A 259 5.57 -17.20 -14.51
C ARG A 259 4.19 -16.69 -14.11
N GLU A 260 3.76 -15.61 -14.75
CA GLU A 260 2.42 -15.08 -14.54
C GLU A 260 1.38 -15.86 -15.31
N LEU A 261 0.24 -16.08 -14.66
CA LEU A 261 -1.01 -16.47 -15.32
C LEU A 261 -1.58 -15.25 -16.03
N ASP A 262 -2.11 -15.43 -17.24
CA ASP A 262 -2.78 -14.35 -17.99
C ASP A 262 -3.83 -13.68 -17.10
N ILE A 263 -3.82 -12.34 -17.05
CA ILE A 263 -4.79 -11.55 -16.28
C ILE A 263 -6.24 -11.82 -16.71
N ASN A 264 -6.43 -12.28 -17.94
CA ASN A 264 -7.72 -12.68 -18.49
C ASN A 264 -8.10 -14.15 -18.21
N ALA A 265 -7.26 -14.90 -17.50
CA ALA A 265 -7.64 -16.24 -17.08
C ALA A 265 -8.82 -16.18 -16.10
N ASP A 266 -9.69 -17.18 -16.19
CA ASP A 266 -10.81 -17.31 -15.26
C ASP A 266 -10.30 -17.90 -13.93
N VAL A 267 -10.23 -17.07 -12.90
CA VAL A 267 -9.83 -17.45 -11.54
C VAL A 267 -10.94 -17.01 -10.57
N PRO A 268 -11.85 -17.92 -10.21
CA PRO A 268 -12.95 -17.60 -9.30
C PRO A 268 -12.47 -17.05 -7.95
N LEU A 269 -13.13 -16.01 -7.46
CA LEU A 269 -12.84 -15.40 -6.16
C LEU A 269 -13.92 -15.81 -5.16
N ASP A 270 -13.61 -16.78 -4.30
CA ASP A 270 -14.48 -17.24 -3.23
C ASP A 270 -14.01 -16.73 -1.88
N TYR A 271 -14.80 -15.85 -1.27
CA TYR A 271 -14.51 -15.19 0.01
C TYR A 271 -15.44 -15.64 1.14
N ASP A 272 -16.22 -16.70 0.96
CA ASP A 272 -17.21 -17.11 1.98
C ASP A 272 -16.53 -17.47 3.30
N ASP A 273 -15.43 -18.21 3.27
CA ASP A 273 -14.65 -18.56 4.46
C ASP A 273 -14.06 -17.32 5.19
N PHE A 274 -13.63 -16.30 4.45
CA PHE A 274 -13.20 -15.03 5.04
C PHE A 274 -14.35 -14.33 5.76
N LEU A 275 -15.49 -14.18 5.08
CA LEU A 275 -16.65 -13.48 5.62
C LEU A 275 -17.24 -14.23 6.83
N ASP A 276 -17.25 -15.54 6.78
CA ASP A 276 -17.71 -16.39 7.89
C ASP A 276 -16.75 -16.34 9.08
N SER A 277 -15.43 -16.33 8.81
CA SER A 277 -14.41 -16.14 9.85
C SER A 277 -14.53 -14.76 10.51
N ALA A 278 -14.68 -13.70 9.74
CA ALA A 278 -14.86 -12.34 10.26
C ALA A 278 -16.13 -12.25 11.12
N ALA A 279 -17.26 -12.76 10.64
CA ALA A 279 -18.52 -12.75 11.37
C ALA A 279 -18.45 -13.54 12.69
N ARG A 280 -17.77 -14.67 12.70
CA ARG A 280 -17.65 -15.56 13.86
C ARG A 280 -16.65 -15.05 14.90
N ILE A 281 -15.50 -14.51 14.46
CA ILE A 281 -14.39 -14.15 15.35
C ILE A 281 -14.46 -12.68 15.77
N LEU A 282 -14.88 -11.80 14.86
CA LEU A 282 -14.91 -10.35 15.02
C LEU A 282 -16.30 -9.73 14.78
N PRO A 283 -17.37 -10.25 15.42
CA PRO A 283 -18.75 -9.84 15.12
C PRO A 283 -19.03 -8.35 15.36
N ASN A 284 -18.22 -7.70 16.19
CA ASN A 284 -18.34 -6.28 16.56
C ASN A 284 -17.17 -5.44 16.03
N ALA A 285 -16.52 -5.87 14.94
CA ALA A 285 -15.46 -5.06 14.34
C ALA A 285 -15.99 -3.70 13.88
N ALA A 286 -15.23 -2.64 14.16
CA ALA A 286 -15.58 -1.28 13.73
C ALA A 286 -15.51 -1.12 12.20
N GLU A 287 -14.58 -1.81 11.58
CA GLU A 287 -14.41 -1.85 10.13
C GLU A 287 -15.14 -3.07 9.57
N LYS A 288 -16.01 -2.83 8.59
CA LYS A 288 -16.75 -3.90 7.91
C LYS A 288 -15.86 -4.65 6.94
N PRO A 289 -16.06 -5.97 6.78
CA PRO A 289 -15.36 -6.74 5.75
C PRO A 289 -15.58 -6.15 4.36
N GLN A 290 -14.55 -6.25 3.53
CA GLN A 290 -14.56 -5.83 2.14
C GLN A 290 -14.25 -7.02 1.24
N VAL A 291 -14.59 -6.92 -0.04
CA VAL A 291 -14.22 -7.89 -1.07
C VAL A 291 -13.13 -7.27 -1.96
N LEU A 292 -12.08 -8.03 -2.20
CA LEU A 292 -10.98 -7.61 -3.09
C LEU A 292 -11.17 -8.19 -4.49
N PHE A 293 -10.69 -7.45 -5.49
CA PHE A 293 -10.62 -7.95 -6.87
C PHE A 293 -9.40 -7.34 -7.58
N GLU A 294 -8.95 -8.01 -8.64
CA GLU A 294 -7.82 -7.60 -9.47
C GLU A 294 -8.29 -7.51 -10.91
N THR A 295 -8.04 -6.37 -11.54
CA THR A 295 -8.35 -6.15 -12.96
C THR A 295 -7.15 -5.69 -13.77
N SER A 296 -6.04 -5.33 -13.12
CA SER A 296 -4.78 -5.05 -13.77
C SER A 296 -3.57 -5.34 -12.88
N ARG A 297 -2.42 -5.56 -13.49
CA ARG A 297 -1.12 -5.75 -12.83
C ARG A 297 -0.09 -4.82 -13.43
N GLY A 298 0.89 -4.42 -12.59
CA GLY A 298 1.89 -3.44 -12.99
C GLY A 298 1.36 -2.02 -12.94
N CYS A 299 2.07 -1.10 -13.58
CA CYS A 299 1.70 0.32 -13.61
C CYS A 299 2.04 0.91 -14.97
N TRP A 300 1.02 1.29 -15.77
CA TRP A 300 1.25 1.87 -17.10
C TRP A 300 2.02 3.20 -17.07
N TRP A 301 1.95 3.93 -15.95
CA TRP A 301 2.79 5.09 -15.76
C TRP A 301 4.23 4.69 -15.40
N GLY A 302 4.38 3.71 -14.51
CA GLY A 302 5.68 3.18 -14.10
C GLY A 302 6.48 2.57 -15.25
N GLU A 303 5.82 1.88 -16.17
CA GLU A 303 6.42 1.34 -17.39
C GLU A 303 7.01 2.44 -18.28
N ARG A 304 6.35 3.61 -18.33
CA ARG A 304 6.79 4.78 -19.09
C ARG A 304 7.80 5.65 -18.34
N ALA A 305 7.56 5.89 -17.06
CA ALA A 305 8.33 6.84 -16.25
C ALA A 305 8.22 6.48 -14.76
N HIS A 306 8.99 5.49 -14.33
CA HIS A 306 8.95 4.98 -12.96
C HIS A 306 9.10 6.11 -11.93
N CYS A 307 8.12 6.26 -11.05
CA CYS A 307 8.16 7.23 -9.96
C CYS A 307 9.34 6.93 -9.04
N THR A 308 10.16 7.97 -8.70
CA THR A 308 11.46 7.78 -8.04
C THR A 308 11.39 7.07 -6.69
N PHE A 309 10.29 7.20 -5.97
CA PHE A 309 10.09 6.63 -4.63
C PHE A 309 9.32 5.29 -4.62
N CYS A 310 8.69 4.90 -5.73
CA CYS A 310 7.78 3.76 -5.76
C CYS A 310 8.56 2.44 -5.90
N GLY A 311 8.43 1.57 -4.90
CA GLY A 311 8.97 0.21 -4.89
C GLY A 311 8.00 -0.88 -5.31
N LEU A 312 6.77 -0.53 -5.71
CA LEU A 312 5.78 -1.50 -6.16
C LEU A 312 6.17 -2.10 -7.52
N ASN A 313 5.72 -3.33 -7.76
CA ASN A 313 5.97 -4.07 -9.01
C ASN A 313 7.46 -4.36 -9.29
N GLY A 314 8.25 -4.57 -8.23
CA GLY A 314 9.70 -4.77 -8.34
C GLY A 314 10.15 -5.89 -9.27
N GLY A 315 9.36 -6.95 -9.39
CA GLY A 315 9.67 -8.07 -10.29
C GLY A 315 9.30 -7.81 -11.75
N SER A 316 8.25 -7.01 -12.01
CA SER A 316 7.81 -6.65 -13.36
C SER A 316 6.97 -5.38 -13.35
N MET A 317 7.50 -4.30 -13.89
CA MET A 317 6.77 -3.04 -14.09
C MET A 317 5.78 -3.12 -15.26
N SER A 318 5.89 -4.16 -16.10
CA SER A 318 5.05 -4.36 -17.29
C SER A 318 3.56 -4.31 -16.95
N TYR A 319 2.82 -3.50 -17.67
CA TYR A 319 1.40 -3.28 -17.42
C TYR A 319 0.52 -4.24 -18.22
N ARG A 320 -0.42 -4.89 -17.56
CA ARG A 320 -1.40 -5.81 -18.13
C ARG A 320 -2.76 -5.50 -17.51
N ALA A 321 -3.79 -5.33 -18.33
CA ALA A 321 -5.15 -5.12 -17.88
C ALA A 321 -6.08 -6.22 -18.43
N MET A 322 -7.07 -6.59 -17.65
CA MET A 322 -8.18 -7.43 -18.10
C MET A 322 -8.97 -6.70 -19.18
N VAL A 323 -9.45 -7.39 -20.20
CA VAL A 323 -10.31 -6.75 -21.19
C VAL A 323 -11.61 -6.24 -20.54
N PRO A 324 -12.15 -5.07 -20.94
CA PRO A 324 -13.28 -4.44 -20.27
C PRO A 324 -14.50 -5.34 -20.07
N GLU A 325 -14.80 -6.21 -21.04
CA GLU A 325 -15.92 -7.15 -20.97
C GLU A 325 -15.78 -8.15 -19.81
N LYS A 326 -14.56 -8.67 -19.59
CA LYS A 326 -14.27 -9.57 -18.46
C LYS A 326 -14.29 -8.85 -17.13
N ALA A 327 -13.77 -7.62 -17.09
CA ALA A 327 -13.81 -6.80 -15.88
C ALA A 327 -15.26 -6.50 -15.46
N VAL A 328 -16.14 -6.17 -16.42
CA VAL A 328 -17.58 -5.98 -16.18
C VAL A 328 -18.23 -7.27 -15.69
N ALA A 329 -17.91 -8.43 -16.30
CA ALA A 329 -18.45 -9.72 -15.88
C ALA A 329 -18.00 -10.08 -14.46
N LEU A 330 -16.72 -9.90 -14.14
CA LEU A 330 -16.16 -10.14 -12.81
C LEU A 330 -16.87 -9.28 -11.75
N LEU A 331 -17.00 -7.97 -11.98
CA LEU A 331 -17.65 -7.06 -11.04
C LEU A 331 -19.11 -7.44 -10.81
N ASN A 332 -19.88 -7.73 -11.86
CA ASN A 332 -21.27 -8.14 -11.73
C ASN A 332 -21.41 -9.45 -10.95
N GLN A 333 -20.53 -10.42 -11.18
CA GLN A 333 -20.48 -11.68 -10.47
C GLN A 333 -20.19 -11.49 -8.95
N LEU A 334 -19.25 -10.59 -8.63
CA LEU A 334 -18.94 -10.25 -7.24
C LEU A 334 -20.10 -9.51 -6.57
N PHE A 335 -20.78 -8.60 -7.28
CA PHE A 335 -21.95 -7.90 -6.75
C PHE A 335 -23.11 -8.87 -6.47
N GLU A 336 -23.41 -9.76 -7.42
CA GLU A 336 -24.46 -10.76 -7.26
C GLU A 336 -24.20 -11.64 -6.03
N ARG A 337 -22.95 -12.09 -5.85
CA ARG A 337 -22.60 -13.00 -4.76
C ARG A 337 -22.48 -12.31 -3.41
N TYR A 338 -21.92 -11.10 -3.34
CA TYR A 338 -21.47 -10.53 -2.08
C TYR A 338 -22.13 -9.21 -1.66
N ALA A 339 -22.88 -8.51 -2.52
CA ALA A 339 -23.46 -7.20 -2.17
C ALA A 339 -24.47 -7.25 -1.02
N SER A 340 -25.02 -8.43 -0.71
CA SER A 340 -25.88 -8.62 0.47
C SER A 340 -25.08 -8.75 1.79
N ARG A 341 -23.78 -9.06 1.71
CA ARG A 341 -22.89 -9.29 2.89
C ARG A 341 -21.91 -8.14 3.13
N VAL A 342 -21.50 -7.44 2.08
CA VAL A 342 -20.54 -6.33 2.13
C VAL A 342 -21.00 -5.15 1.30
N ASP A 343 -20.57 -3.96 1.66
CA ASP A 343 -20.85 -2.74 0.89
C ASP A 343 -19.65 -2.23 0.09
N THR A 344 -18.44 -2.73 0.37
CA THR A 344 -17.20 -2.20 -0.22
C THR A 344 -16.46 -3.29 -1.01
N PHE A 345 -16.16 -2.96 -2.27
CA PHE A 345 -15.38 -3.77 -3.19
C PHE A 345 -14.14 -2.98 -3.61
N ALA A 346 -12.96 -3.47 -3.24
CA ALA A 346 -11.71 -2.75 -3.43
C ALA A 346 -10.83 -3.42 -4.47
N SER A 347 -10.43 -2.64 -5.47
CA SER A 347 -9.39 -3.06 -6.42
C SER A 347 -8.04 -3.13 -5.74
N VAL A 348 -7.24 -4.14 -6.09
CA VAL A 348 -5.82 -4.22 -5.73
C VAL A 348 -4.90 -3.71 -6.85
N ASP A 349 -5.47 -3.14 -7.90
CA ASP A 349 -4.74 -2.57 -9.03
C ASP A 349 -3.93 -1.35 -8.59
N ASN A 350 -2.67 -1.25 -8.99
CA ASN A 350 -1.81 -0.11 -8.66
C ASN A 350 -2.17 1.17 -9.45
N ILE A 351 -2.98 1.05 -10.48
CA ILE A 351 -3.48 2.17 -11.28
C ILE A 351 -4.61 1.69 -12.21
N ILE A 352 -5.70 2.45 -12.23
CA ILE A 352 -6.84 2.14 -13.10
C ILE A 352 -6.45 2.16 -14.59
N PRO A 353 -6.89 1.19 -15.41
CA PRO A 353 -6.77 1.28 -16.88
C PRO A 353 -7.58 2.45 -17.42
N LYS A 354 -7.00 3.22 -18.33
CA LYS A 354 -7.70 4.40 -18.90
C LYS A 354 -8.99 4.04 -19.64
N GLU A 355 -8.96 2.93 -20.35
CA GLU A 355 -10.12 2.42 -21.08
C GLU A 355 -11.27 2.00 -20.17
N TYR A 356 -11.04 1.82 -18.87
CA TYR A 356 -12.10 1.43 -17.92
C TYR A 356 -13.07 2.56 -17.62
N ILE A 357 -12.69 3.82 -17.81
CA ILE A 357 -13.56 4.95 -17.53
C ILE A 357 -14.91 4.75 -18.27
N ASP A 358 -14.87 4.57 -19.57
CA ASP A 358 -16.06 4.35 -20.38
C ASP A 358 -16.37 2.85 -20.56
N GLY A 359 -15.35 2.01 -20.73
CA GLY A 359 -15.48 0.59 -21.04
C GLY A 359 -16.00 -0.25 -19.87
N VAL A 360 -15.80 0.18 -18.63
CA VAL A 360 -16.27 -0.52 -17.43
C VAL A 360 -17.25 0.37 -16.66
N PHE A 361 -16.81 1.53 -16.15
CA PHE A 361 -17.64 2.37 -15.26
C PHE A 361 -18.79 3.06 -15.99
N GLY A 362 -18.69 3.29 -17.29
CA GLY A 362 -19.81 3.72 -18.12
C GLY A 362 -20.87 2.63 -18.36
N ARG A 363 -20.57 1.36 -18.05
CA ARG A 363 -21.42 0.19 -18.37
C ARG A 363 -22.00 -0.54 -17.17
N ILE A 364 -21.25 -0.60 -16.04
CA ILE A 364 -21.73 -1.28 -14.83
C ILE A 364 -22.81 -0.46 -14.13
N LYS A 365 -23.71 -1.17 -13.44
CA LYS A 365 -24.74 -0.61 -12.57
C LYS A 365 -24.68 -1.33 -11.22
N PRO A 366 -23.78 -0.93 -10.32
CA PRO A 366 -23.68 -1.58 -9.03
C PRO A 366 -24.98 -1.36 -8.21
N PRO A 367 -25.32 -2.27 -7.30
CA PRO A 367 -26.38 -2.05 -6.32
C PRO A 367 -26.14 -0.75 -5.50
N ASP A 368 -27.20 -0.11 -5.05
CA ASP A 368 -27.14 1.20 -4.36
C ASP A 368 -26.24 1.23 -3.11
N ASN A 369 -26.13 0.11 -2.42
CA ASN A 369 -25.27 -0.02 -1.23
C ASN A 369 -23.79 -0.24 -1.57
N VAL A 370 -23.45 -0.54 -2.83
CA VAL A 370 -22.08 -0.88 -3.24
C VAL A 370 -21.22 0.36 -3.42
N LYS A 371 -20.02 0.28 -2.91
CA LYS A 371 -18.95 1.28 -3.02
C LYS A 371 -17.71 0.63 -3.62
N LEU A 372 -17.19 1.22 -4.66
CA LEU A 372 -15.95 0.77 -5.29
C LEU A 372 -14.78 1.65 -4.86
N PHE A 373 -13.62 1.01 -4.67
CA PHE A 373 -12.33 1.66 -4.45
C PHE A 373 -11.36 1.35 -5.58
N TYR A 374 -10.62 2.37 -6.06
CA TYR A 374 -9.54 2.23 -7.04
C TYR A 374 -8.36 3.17 -6.75
N GLU A 375 -7.16 2.75 -7.12
CA GLU A 375 -6.00 3.64 -7.24
C GLU A 375 -6.03 4.33 -8.60
N VAL A 376 -5.85 5.65 -8.61
CA VAL A 376 -5.95 6.47 -9.82
C VAL A 376 -4.78 7.45 -9.92
N LYS A 377 -4.45 7.87 -11.13
CA LYS A 377 -3.54 8.99 -11.35
C LYS A 377 -4.28 10.32 -11.23
N ALA A 378 -3.62 11.36 -10.72
CA ALA A 378 -4.25 12.65 -10.44
C ALA A 378 -4.64 13.48 -11.68
N ASP A 379 -4.35 13.02 -12.90
CA ASP A 379 -4.63 13.72 -14.16
C ASP A 379 -5.98 13.35 -14.82
N LEU A 380 -6.90 12.80 -14.05
CA LEU A 380 -8.28 12.59 -14.51
C LEU A 380 -8.94 13.91 -14.88
N SER A 381 -9.84 13.86 -15.87
CA SER A 381 -10.72 14.97 -16.23
C SER A 381 -11.98 15.00 -15.34
N GLU A 382 -12.73 16.08 -15.37
CA GLU A 382 -14.01 16.17 -14.67
C GLU A 382 -15.03 15.13 -15.16
N SER A 383 -15.04 14.87 -16.49
CA SER A 383 -15.89 13.83 -17.08
C SER A 383 -15.52 12.44 -16.55
N ASP A 384 -14.22 12.13 -16.40
CA ASP A 384 -13.77 10.86 -15.87
C ASP A 384 -14.26 10.67 -14.43
N VAL A 385 -14.06 11.67 -13.58
CA VAL A 385 -14.50 11.64 -12.17
C VAL A 385 -16.02 11.46 -12.07
N ARG A 386 -16.78 12.14 -12.93
CA ARG A 386 -18.24 11.98 -13.01
C ARG A 386 -18.65 10.57 -13.43
N THR A 387 -17.99 9.99 -14.43
CA THR A 387 -18.25 8.62 -14.90
C THR A 387 -17.91 7.60 -13.83
N LEU A 388 -16.77 7.74 -13.16
CA LEU A 388 -16.38 6.90 -12.00
C LEU A 388 -17.44 6.96 -10.89
N ALA A 389 -17.89 8.18 -10.52
CA ALA A 389 -18.91 8.35 -9.51
C ALA A 389 -20.25 7.70 -9.90
N ALA A 390 -20.67 7.83 -11.16
CA ALA A 390 -21.87 7.18 -11.70
C ALA A 390 -21.75 5.66 -11.69
N GLY A 391 -20.56 5.11 -11.95
CA GLY A 391 -20.22 3.70 -11.89
C GLY A 391 -20.00 3.14 -10.47
N GLY A 392 -20.32 3.89 -9.41
CA GLY A 392 -20.27 3.41 -8.02
C GLY A 392 -18.93 3.59 -7.32
N VAL A 393 -17.93 4.24 -7.94
CA VAL A 393 -16.68 4.57 -7.25
C VAL A 393 -16.96 5.65 -6.21
N ARG A 394 -16.67 5.34 -4.95
CA ARG A 394 -16.87 6.23 -3.79
C ARG A 394 -15.59 6.54 -3.06
N ASP A 395 -14.58 5.72 -3.23
CA ASP A 395 -13.27 5.86 -2.64
C ASP A 395 -12.19 5.73 -3.72
N ILE A 396 -11.20 6.62 -3.70
CA ILE A 396 -10.04 6.53 -4.58
C ILE A 396 -8.76 6.79 -3.80
N GLN A 397 -7.65 6.18 -4.25
CA GLN A 397 -6.31 6.60 -3.85
C GLN A 397 -5.66 7.33 -5.03
N PRO A 398 -5.72 8.66 -5.05
CA PRO A 398 -5.14 9.44 -6.13
C PRO A 398 -3.65 9.69 -5.88
N GLY A 399 -2.85 9.59 -6.91
CA GLY A 399 -1.44 9.92 -6.85
C GLY A 399 -1.18 11.43 -6.85
N ILE A 400 -1.70 12.17 -5.87
CA ILE A 400 -1.49 13.63 -5.71
C ILE A 400 -0.10 13.93 -5.19
N GLU A 401 0.28 13.36 -4.08
CA GLU A 401 1.56 13.37 -3.35
C GLU A 401 2.04 14.78 -2.91
N ALA A 402 1.89 15.83 -3.75
CA ALA A 402 2.44 17.15 -3.49
C ALA A 402 1.63 18.27 -4.18
N PHE A 403 1.70 19.48 -3.62
CA PHE A 403 1.19 20.72 -4.22
C PHE A 403 2.31 21.66 -4.69
N ALA A 404 3.46 21.10 -5.03
CA ALA A 404 4.54 21.79 -5.72
C ALA A 404 4.93 21.01 -6.97
N THR A 405 4.81 21.63 -8.13
CA THR A 405 5.17 21.00 -9.41
C THR A 405 6.67 20.69 -9.49
N SER A 406 7.52 21.39 -8.73
CA SER A 406 8.95 21.07 -8.59
C SER A 406 9.15 19.70 -7.94
N THR A 407 8.48 19.44 -6.82
CA THR A 407 8.52 18.15 -6.13
C THR A 407 7.95 17.02 -6.99
N LEU A 408 6.81 17.25 -7.67
CA LEU A 408 6.23 16.28 -8.60
C LEU A 408 7.17 15.90 -9.77
N LYS A 409 8.03 16.83 -10.19
CA LYS A 409 9.10 16.57 -11.17
C LYS A 409 10.22 15.70 -10.58
N LEU A 410 10.65 15.95 -9.34
CA LEU A 410 11.61 15.10 -8.63
C LEU A 410 11.07 13.67 -8.49
N MET A 411 9.78 13.54 -8.24
CA MET A 411 9.07 12.25 -8.18
C MET A 411 8.91 11.55 -9.54
N ARG A 412 9.12 12.23 -10.66
CA ARG A 412 8.76 11.77 -12.02
C ARG A 412 7.28 11.42 -12.15
N LYS A 413 6.41 12.16 -11.45
CA LYS A 413 4.96 11.86 -11.36
C LYS A 413 4.20 12.18 -12.65
N GLY A 414 4.72 13.10 -13.49
CA GLY A 414 4.10 13.52 -14.75
C GLY A 414 2.80 14.31 -14.58
N THR A 415 2.57 14.84 -13.38
CA THR A 415 1.45 15.71 -13.03
C THR A 415 1.97 17.07 -12.55
N THR A 416 1.07 18.01 -12.31
CA THR A 416 1.36 19.31 -11.71
C THR A 416 0.49 19.49 -10.46
N ALA A 417 0.81 20.45 -9.61
CA ALA A 417 0.01 20.79 -8.43
C ALA A 417 -1.45 21.09 -8.79
N PHE A 418 -1.70 21.70 -9.95
CA PHE A 418 -3.04 22.01 -10.45
C PHE A 418 -3.91 20.78 -10.66
N HIS A 419 -3.35 19.65 -11.12
CA HIS A 419 -4.10 18.39 -11.26
C HIS A 419 -4.64 17.92 -9.90
N GLY A 420 -3.81 17.98 -8.85
CA GLY A 420 -4.21 17.60 -7.50
C GLY A 420 -5.35 18.47 -6.97
N VAL A 421 -5.24 19.81 -7.12
CA VAL A 421 -6.26 20.76 -6.67
C VAL A 421 -7.60 20.52 -7.39
N ARG A 422 -7.57 20.37 -8.72
CA ARG A 422 -8.77 20.09 -9.52
C ARG A 422 -9.41 18.77 -9.13
N LEU A 423 -8.62 17.72 -9.04
CA LEU A 423 -9.14 16.40 -8.67
C LEU A 423 -9.84 16.43 -7.30
N LEU A 424 -9.26 17.09 -6.31
CA LEU A 424 -9.89 17.24 -4.99
C LEU A 424 -11.22 18.02 -5.07
N SER A 425 -11.28 19.07 -5.90
CA SER A 425 -12.50 19.83 -6.14
C SER A 425 -13.60 18.95 -6.77
N TRP A 426 -13.26 18.17 -7.80
CA TRP A 426 -14.18 17.25 -8.45
C TRP A 426 -14.59 16.08 -7.55
N CYS A 427 -13.67 15.55 -6.74
CA CYS A 427 -14.01 14.55 -5.72
C CYS A 427 -15.07 15.08 -4.75
N LYS A 428 -14.88 16.31 -4.25
CA LYS A 428 -15.91 16.97 -3.39
C LYS A 428 -17.24 17.12 -4.14
N LYS A 429 -17.22 17.56 -5.39
CA LYS A 429 -18.41 17.79 -6.22
C LYS A 429 -19.21 16.52 -6.46
N TYR A 430 -18.53 15.41 -6.76
CA TYR A 430 -19.16 14.13 -7.12
C TYR A 430 -19.27 13.13 -5.96
N GLY A 431 -18.93 13.53 -4.75
CA GLY A 431 -19.06 12.70 -3.55
C GLY A 431 -18.10 11.50 -3.50
N ILE A 432 -16.93 11.62 -4.14
CA ILE A 432 -15.83 10.65 -4.04
C ILE A 432 -14.90 11.05 -2.90
N ARG A 433 -14.48 10.10 -2.10
CA ARG A 433 -13.52 10.31 -0.99
C ARG A 433 -12.11 9.97 -1.45
N PRO A 434 -11.21 10.95 -1.59
CA PRO A 434 -9.83 10.70 -1.91
C PRO A 434 -9.02 10.33 -0.66
N HIS A 435 -8.29 9.22 -0.70
CA HIS A 435 -7.31 8.80 0.30
C HIS A 435 -5.92 9.17 -0.20
N TRP A 436 -5.33 10.25 0.30
CA TRP A 436 -4.05 10.74 -0.19
C TRP A 436 -3.17 11.25 0.94
N ASN A 437 -1.87 11.32 0.68
CA ASN A 437 -0.85 11.79 1.61
C ASN A 437 -0.10 13.00 1.03
N LEU A 438 0.35 13.90 1.89
CA LEU A 438 1.34 14.91 1.52
C LEU A 438 2.72 14.34 1.80
N LEU A 439 3.49 14.08 0.75
CA LEU A 439 4.86 13.58 0.85
C LEU A 439 5.86 14.72 0.75
N ILE A 440 6.86 14.69 1.62
CA ILE A 440 7.90 15.72 1.74
C ILE A 440 9.29 15.10 1.95
N GLY A 441 10.35 15.87 1.80
CA GLY A 441 11.71 15.43 2.07
C GLY A 441 12.32 14.64 0.92
N PHE A 442 12.02 15.00 -0.31
CA PHE A 442 12.61 14.35 -1.48
C PHE A 442 14.04 14.84 -1.73
N PRO A 443 14.96 13.95 -2.13
CA PRO A 443 16.28 14.36 -2.60
C PRO A 443 16.19 15.44 -3.67
N GLY A 444 16.84 16.59 -3.42
CA GLY A 444 16.76 17.78 -4.28
C GLY A 444 15.62 18.76 -3.98
N GLU A 445 14.78 18.48 -2.99
CA GLU A 445 13.75 19.42 -2.53
C GLU A 445 14.37 20.53 -1.67
N THR A 446 13.84 21.75 -1.81
CA THR A 446 14.36 22.95 -1.17
C THR A 446 13.34 23.60 -0.24
N SER A 447 13.79 24.41 0.71
CA SER A 447 12.96 25.00 1.78
C SER A 447 11.84 25.92 1.27
N ASP A 448 12.00 26.56 0.10
CA ASP A 448 10.98 27.40 -0.52
C ASP A 448 9.67 26.64 -0.82
N VAL A 449 9.76 25.33 -1.11
CA VAL A 449 8.58 24.45 -1.27
C VAL A 449 7.78 24.39 0.03
N TYR A 450 8.44 24.22 1.15
CA TYR A 450 7.77 24.11 2.45
C TYR A 450 7.23 25.46 2.93
N GLU A 451 7.93 26.55 2.64
CA GLU A 451 7.44 27.91 2.87
C GLU A 451 6.16 28.18 2.07
N GLN A 452 6.15 27.75 0.80
CA GLN A 452 4.95 27.82 -0.03
C GLN A 452 3.81 26.99 0.58
N TYR A 453 4.06 25.76 1.01
CA TYR A 453 3.03 24.94 1.67
C TYR A 453 2.46 25.61 2.92
N ALA A 454 3.31 26.20 3.78
CA ALA A 454 2.85 26.90 4.97
C ALA A 454 1.93 28.09 4.64
N LYS A 455 2.14 28.76 3.51
CA LYS A 455 1.32 29.87 3.02
C LYS A 455 0.03 29.40 2.35
N THR A 456 0.06 28.29 1.59
CA THR A 456 -1.01 27.94 0.65
C THR A 456 -1.93 26.80 1.13
N LEU A 457 -1.48 25.88 2.01
CA LEU A 457 -2.34 24.77 2.44
C LEU A 457 -3.64 25.24 3.12
N GLY A 458 -3.59 26.36 3.85
CA GLY A 458 -4.77 26.96 4.50
C GLY A 458 -5.86 27.38 3.51
N THR A 459 -5.47 27.81 2.32
CA THR A 459 -6.41 28.24 1.26
C THR A 459 -7.25 27.09 0.70
N MET A 460 -6.80 25.84 0.93
CA MET A 460 -7.43 24.62 0.43
C MET A 460 -8.26 23.86 1.50
N PHE A 461 -8.47 24.41 2.68
CA PHE A 461 -9.19 23.74 3.77
C PHE A 461 -10.62 23.33 3.44
N HIS A 462 -11.22 23.89 2.41
CA HIS A 462 -12.55 23.50 1.88
C HIS A 462 -12.49 22.27 0.97
N LEU A 463 -11.32 21.78 0.61
CA LEU A 463 -11.08 20.55 -0.16
C LEU A 463 -10.78 19.38 0.78
N PRO A 464 -10.97 18.11 0.35
CA PRO A 464 -10.66 16.94 1.16
C PRO A 464 -9.20 16.90 1.65
N PRO A 465 -8.95 16.75 2.97
CA PRO A 465 -7.60 16.79 3.53
C PRO A 465 -6.78 15.54 3.20
N PRO A 466 -5.43 15.63 3.27
CA PRO A 466 -4.57 14.45 3.27
C PRO A 466 -4.73 13.66 4.57
N GLN A 467 -4.39 12.37 4.54
CA GLN A 467 -4.36 11.52 5.74
C GLN A 467 -3.23 11.94 6.71
N GLY A 468 -2.13 12.48 6.17
CA GLY A 468 -1.00 12.98 6.95
C GLY A 468 0.07 13.60 6.08
N VAL A 469 1.13 14.08 6.77
CA VAL A 469 2.39 14.53 6.17
C VAL A 469 3.42 13.45 6.46
N PHE A 470 4.05 12.93 5.43
CA PHE A 470 5.02 11.85 5.56
C PHE A 470 6.32 12.19 4.83
N LEU A 471 7.43 11.85 5.47
CA LEU A 471 8.73 11.89 4.81
C LEU A 471 8.79 10.81 3.73
N VAL A 472 9.51 11.11 2.64
CA VAL A 472 9.81 10.10 1.63
C VAL A 472 10.46 8.88 2.28
N ARG A 473 10.03 7.71 1.86
CA ARG A 473 10.59 6.43 2.26
C ARG A 473 11.33 5.82 1.07
N PHE A 474 12.42 5.15 1.36
CA PHE A 474 13.21 4.46 0.35
C PHE A 474 12.85 2.98 0.37
N ASP A 475 11.98 2.60 -0.56
CA ASP A 475 11.53 1.21 -0.67
C ASP A 475 12.43 0.45 -1.65
N ARG A 476 12.64 -0.84 -1.39
CA ARG A 476 13.30 -1.73 -2.35
C ARG A 476 12.60 -1.63 -3.71
N TYR A 477 13.35 -1.78 -4.78
CA TYR A 477 12.91 -1.68 -6.19
C TYR A 477 12.57 -0.27 -6.67
N SER A 478 12.50 0.73 -5.80
CA SER A 478 12.34 2.12 -6.25
C SER A 478 13.59 2.60 -7.01
N PRO A 479 13.48 3.58 -7.92
CA PRO A 479 14.65 4.21 -8.52
C PRO A 479 15.62 4.79 -7.49
N TYR A 480 15.15 5.31 -6.36
CA TYR A 480 16.03 5.74 -5.27
C TYR A 480 16.87 4.59 -4.70
N PHE A 481 16.29 3.41 -4.57
CA PHE A 481 17.04 2.23 -4.13
C PHE A 481 18.00 1.72 -5.19
N THR A 482 17.52 1.59 -6.43
CA THR A 482 18.28 1.00 -7.54
C THR A 482 19.48 1.87 -7.94
N TYR A 483 19.31 3.20 -7.91
CA TYR A 483 20.30 4.19 -8.33
C TYR A 483 20.75 5.06 -7.16
N GLU A 484 20.89 4.49 -5.96
CA GLU A 484 21.19 5.22 -4.72
C GLU A 484 22.37 6.18 -4.83
N LYS A 485 23.42 5.77 -5.55
CA LYS A 485 24.64 6.57 -5.77
C LYS A 485 24.38 7.80 -6.64
N GLU A 486 23.53 7.67 -7.67
CA GLU A 486 23.18 8.77 -8.57
C GLU A 486 22.37 9.86 -7.85
N TYR A 487 21.58 9.45 -6.86
CA TYR A 487 20.82 10.35 -6.01
C TYR A 487 21.59 10.84 -4.77
N GLY A 488 22.88 10.45 -4.60
CA GLY A 488 23.71 10.83 -3.47
C GLY A 488 23.26 10.24 -2.13
N LEU A 489 22.57 9.10 -2.15
CA LEU A 489 22.04 8.41 -0.99
C LEU A 489 23.01 7.39 -0.40
N GLN A 490 22.89 7.13 0.89
CA GLN A 490 23.61 6.09 1.63
C GLN A 490 22.58 5.17 2.32
N LEU A 491 21.93 4.31 1.54
CA LEU A 491 20.81 3.52 2.00
C LEU A 491 21.23 2.36 2.90
N SER A 492 20.59 2.26 4.03
CA SER A 492 20.70 1.14 4.98
C SER A 492 19.30 0.64 5.34
N PRO A 493 19.11 -0.66 5.58
CA PRO A 493 17.87 -1.16 6.15
C PRO A 493 17.48 -0.39 7.41
N TYR A 494 16.16 -0.25 7.66
CA TYR A 494 15.71 0.28 8.95
C TYR A 494 16.29 -0.52 10.11
N ASP A 495 16.62 0.14 11.21
CA ASP A 495 17.28 -0.45 12.39
C ASP A 495 16.57 -1.69 12.93
N PHE A 496 15.25 -1.75 12.84
CA PHE A 496 14.49 -2.87 13.37
C PHE A 496 14.87 -4.20 12.71
N TYR A 497 15.35 -4.22 11.45
CA TYR A 497 15.81 -5.47 10.84
C TYR A 497 16.93 -6.11 11.64
N ASN A 498 17.89 -5.32 12.16
CA ASN A 498 18.97 -5.83 13.01
C ASN A 498 18.47 -6.38 14.36
N LEU A 499 17.33 -5.87 14.85
CA LEU A 499 16.76 -6.27 16.13
C LEU A 499 15.77 -7.43 15.99
N CYS A 500 15.17 -7.59 14.82
CA CYS A 500 14.21 -8.65 14.53
C CYS A 500 14.88 -9.92 14.00
N TYR A 501 15.88 -9.80 13.13
CA TYR A 501 16.52 -10.93 12.46
C TYR A 501 17.97 -11.11 12.91
N PRO A 502 18.37 -12.33 13.35
CA PRO A 502 19.73 -12.63 13.76
C PRO A 502 20.63 -12.98 12.55
N PHE A 503 20.58 -12.14 11.51
CA PHE A 503 21.30 -12.39 10.27
C PHE A 503 22.49 -11.44 10.10
N PRO A 504 23.53 -11.82 9.33
CA PRO A 504 24.62 -10.92 8.94
C PRO A 504 24.10 -9.68 8.21
N ARG A 505 24.87 -8.59 8.24
CA ARG A 505 24.47 -7.30 7.65
C ARG A 505 24.14 -7.40 6.16
N ALA A 506 24.89 -8.19 5.38
CA ALA A 506 24.60 -8.42 3.97
C ALA A 506 23.22 -9.09 3.79
N SER A 507 22.94 -10.14 4.55
CA SER A 507 21.64 -10.81 4.57
C SER A 507 20.49 -9.88 4.95
N LEU A 508 20.70 -8.98 5.91
CA LEU A 508 19.69 -7.99 6.27
C LEU A 508 19.43 -6.99 5.13
N ARG A 509 20.47 -6.57 4.39
CA ARG A 509 20.31 -5.74 3.20
C ARG A 509 19.56 -6.48 2.08
N ASN A 510 19.80 -7.77 1.91
CA ASN A 510 19.09 -8.61 0.95
C ASN A 510 17.62 -8.81 1.31
N LEU A 511 17.32 -8.97 2.62
CA LEU A 511 15.96 -9.24 3.13
C LEU A 511 15.10 -7.99 3.26
N ALA A 512 15.69 -6.83 3.56
CA ALA A 512 14.94 -5.62 3.87
C ALA A 512 14.17 -5.10 2.65
N TYR A 513 12.93 -4.67 2.88
CA TYR A 513 12.13 -3.91 1.93
C TYR A 513 12.26 -2.40 2.19
N TYR A 514 12.41 -1.99 3.44
CA TYR A 514 12.44 -0.59 3.86
C TYR A 514 13.85 -0.13 4.18
N PHE A 515 14.22 1.02 3.62
CA PHE A 515 15.54 1.63 3.79
C PHE A 515 15.42 3.06 4.28
N GLN A 516 16.48 3.53 4.93
CA GLN A 516 16.67 4.90 5.36
C GLN A 516 18.00 5.42 4.82
N ASP A 517 18.07 6.71 4.55
CA ASP A 517 19.33 7.37 4.19
C ASP A 517 20.12 7.69 5.46
N LEU A 518 21.35 7.22 5.54
CA LEU A 518 22.28 7.51 6.64
C LEU A 518 23.12 8.78 6.39
N ASN A 519 22.96 9.43 5.24
CA ASN A 519 23.60 10.71 4.96
C ASN A 519 22.84 11.85 5.66
N TYR A 520 22.95 11.93 7.00
CA TYR A 520 22.26 12.96 7.80
C TYR A 520 22.67 14.40 7.45
N GLU A 521 23.79 14.59 6.72
CA GLU A 521 24.25 15.88 6.23
C GLU A 521 23.63 16.24 4.87
N ALA A 522 22.83 15.38 4.28
CA ALA A 522 22.15 15.66 3.02
C ALA A 522 21.29 16.94 3.14
N SER A 523 21.40 17.83 2.16
CA SER A 523 20.71 19.12 2.17
C SER A 523 19.20 18.94 2.34
N TYR A 524 18.59 18.01 1.62
CA TYR A 524 17.15 17.79 1.67
C TYR A 524 16.65 17.38 3.05
N LEU A 525 17.44 16.62 3.85
CA LEU A 525 17.09 16.25 5.24
C LEU A 525 17.15 17.46 6.17
N ARG A 526 18.18 18.31 6.02
CA ARG A 526 18.30 19.56 6.79
C ARG A 526 17.19 20.55 6.45
N GLU A 527 16.84 20.65 5.18
CA GLU A 527 15.78 21.53 4.68
C GLU A 527 14.40 21.12 5.22
N VAL A 528 14.04 19.83 5.19
CA VAL A 528 12.72 19.35 5.58
C VAL A 528 12.51 19.30 7.08
N THR A 529 13.55 18.98 7.87
CA THR A 529 13.45 18.68 9.31
C THR A 529 12.68 19.76 10.10
N PRO A 530 12.93 21.07 9.99
CA PRO A 530 12.20 22.08 10.75
C PRO A 530 10.74 22.25 10.30
N TRP A 531 10.37 21.73 9.12
CA TRP A 531 9.04 21.86 8.54
C TRP A 531 8.10 20.71 8.89
N VAL A 532 8.61 19.53 9.21
CA VAL A 532 7.79 18.36 9.56
C VAL A 532 6.73 18.67 10.63
N PRO A 533 7.07 19.24 11.81
CA PRO A 533 6.06 19.55 12.82
C PRO A 533 5.11 20.68 12.39
N LYS A 534 5.59 21.67 11.63
CA LYS A 534 4.77 22.81 11.18
C LYS A 534 3.71 22.36 10.18
N LEU A 535 4.11 21.61 9.16
CA LEU A 535 3.19 21.08 8.15
C LEU A 535 2.25 20.04 8.76
N GLY A 536 2.75 19.20 9.67
CA GLY A 536 1.94 18.27 10.44
C GLY A 536 0.80 18.98 11.19
N ALA A 537 1.10 20.08 11.88
CA ALA A 537 0.08 20.86 12.60
C ALA A 537 -0.99 21.47 11.66
N ILE A 538 -0.58 21.97 10.48
CA ILE A 538 -1.52 22.50 9.47
C ILE A 538 -2.45 21.37 8.98
N VAL A 539 -1.92 20.21 8.66
CA VAL A 539 -2.69 19.08 8.17
C VAL A 539 -3.63 18.53 9.26
N GLU A 540 -3.19 18.41 10.50
CA GLU A 540 -4.06 17.98 11.60
C GLU A 540 -5.21 18.98 11.86
N ARG A 541 -4.94 20.29 11.74
CA ARG A 541 -6.01 21.30 11.76
C ARG A 541 -7.00 21.09 10.61
N TRP A 542 -6.51 20.86 9.39
CA TRP A 542 -7.33 20.60 8.20
C TRP A 542 -8.24 19.38 8.42
N LYS A 543 -7.66 18.25 8.84
CA LYS A 543 -8.40 17.02 9.21
C LYS A 543 -9.44 17.28 10.30
N GLY A 544 -9.08 18.08 11.31
CA GLY A 544 -9.99 18.47 12.39
C GLY A 544 -11.25 19.16 11.89
N LEU A 545 -11.13 20.07 10.92
CA LEU A 545 -12.25 20.77 10.29
C LEU A 545 -13.17 19.86 9.45
N TRP A 546 -12.69 18.66 9.07
CA TRP A 546 -13.43 17.71 8.24
C TRP A 546 -14.12 16.59 9.02
N LYS A 547 -13.91 16.52 10.35
CA LYS A 547 -14.47 15.44 11.19
C LYS A 547 -16.00 15.41 11.17
N GLN A 548 -16.63 16.57 11.21
CA GLN A 548 -18.10 16.69 11.21
C GLN A 548 -18.58 17.18 9.84
N PRO A 549 -19.39 16.40 9.12
CA PRO A 549 -19.83 16.77 7.77
C PRO A 549 -20.51 18.13 7.65
N GLN A 550 -21.29 18.53 8.69
CA GLN A 550 -22.05 19.79 8.72
C GLN A 550 -21.16 21.02 8.94
N GLU A 551 -19.98 20.83 9.52
CA GLU A 551 -19.04 21.91 9.87
C GLU A 551 -17.89 22.04 8.85
N ARG A 552 -17.89 21.24 7.77
CA ARG A 552 -16.83 21.29 6.77
C ARG A 552 -16.70 22.67 6.16
N PRO A 553 -15.49 23.17 5.99
CA PRO A 553 -15.26 24.48 5.38
C PRO A 553 -15.83 24.53 3.95
N ARG A 554 -16.39 25.69 3.62
CA ARG A 554 -16.93 25.98 2.29
C ARG A 554 -16.19 27.15 1.68
N LEU A 555 -16.06 27.13 0.38
CA LEU A 555 -15.67 28.23 -0.48
C LEU A 555 -16.54 28.09 -1.74
N GLU A 556 -17.66 28.76 -1.75
CA GLU A 556 -18.72 28.54 -2.74
C GLU A 556 -19.22 29.88 -3.27
N TRP A 557 -19.49 29.98 -4.54
CA TRP A 557 -20.04 31.18 -5.12
C TRP A 557 -21.52 31.06 -5.43
N VAL A 558 -22.21 32.18 -5.28
CA VAL A 558 -23.59 32.36 -5.68
C VAL A 558 -23.65 33.47 -6.71
N PRO A 559 -24.18 33.23 -7.93
CA PRO A 559 -24.35 34.29 -8.93
C PRO A 559 -25.37 35.33 -8.41
N THR A 560 -25.03 36.61 -8.60
CA THR A 560 -25.92 37.72 -8.29
C THR A 560 -26.08 38.63 -9.52
N PRO A 561 -27.10 39.48 -9.59
CA PRO A 561 -27.25 40.41 -10.71
C PRO A 561 -26.05 41.35 -10.90
N ALA A 562 -25.32 41.65 -9.84
CA ALA A 562 -24.16 42.55 -9.84
C ALA A 562 -22.82 41.82 -10.02
N GLY A 563 -22.79 40.47 -10.08
CA GLY A 563 -21.53 39.75 -10.17
C GLY A 563 -21.57 38.39 -9.49
N ILE A 564 -20.60 38.11 -8.61
CA ILE A 564 -20.46 36.88 -7.84
C ILE A 564 -20.36 37.21 -6.35
N THR A 565 -21.11 36.54 -5.53
CA THR A 565 -20.89 36.52 -4.09
C THR A 565 -20.24 35.19 -3.71
N VAL A 566 -19.08 35.23 -3.02
CA VAL A 566 -18.37 34.06 -2.54
C VAL A 566 -18.53 33.94 -1.02
N GLU A 567 -19.10 32.84 -0.56
CA GLU A 567 -19.16 32.47 0.85
C GLU A 567 -17.92 31.65 1.22
N ASP A 568 -17.16 32.13 2.20
CA ASP A 568 -15.94 31.52 2.69
C ASP A 568 -16.01 31.25 4.18
N THR A 569 -15.98 29.97 4.57
CA THR A 569 -15.96 29.56 5.98
C THR A 569 -14.65 28.88 6.41
N ARG A 570 -13.59 28.91 5.58
CA ARG A 570 -12.30 28.27 5.86
C ARG A 570 -11.61 28.75 7.14
N ALA A 571 -11.88 29.99 7.54
CA ALA A 571 -11.34 30.58 8.78
C ALA A 571 -12.17 30.25 10.04
N GLY A 572 -13.17 29.37 9.95
CA GLY A 572 -14.08 29.02 11.05
C GLY A 572 -15.20 30.06 11.30
N ARG A 573 -15.33 31.06 10.43
CA ARG A 573 -16.42 32.06 10.43
C ARG A 573 -16.78 32.39 8.99
N LEU A 574 -18.03 32.77 8.77
CA LEU A 574 -18.47 33.22 7.45
C LEU A 574 -17.80 34.56 7.09
N ARG A 575 -17.15 34.57 5.93
CA ARG A 575 -16.69 35.76 5.21
C ARG A 575 -17.43 35.79 3.88
N THR A 576 -17.78 36.98 3.43
CA THR A 576 -18.44 37.19 2.14
C THR A 576 -17.55 38.06 1.27
N HIS A 577 -17.18 37.55 0.10
CA HIS A 577 -16.45 38.32 -0.92
C HIS A 577 -17.43 38.66 -2.04
N ILE A 578 -17.54 39.93 -2.38
CA ILE A 578 -18.38 40.41 -3.48
C ILE A 578 -17.45 40.78 -4.62
N LEU A 579 -17.51 40.02 -5.71
CA LEU A 579 -16.72 40.25 -6.92
C LEU A 579 -17.63 40.76 -8.01
N SER A 580 -17.21 41.86 -8.67
CA SER A 580 -17.91 42.44 -9.81
C SER A 580 -16.95 42.70 -10.95
N GLY A 581 -17.46 43.05 -12.14
CA GLY A 581 -16.66 43.41 -13.31
C GLY A 581 -15.61 42.34 -13.67
N ASP A 582 -14.38 42.82 -13.87
CA ASP A 582 -13.28 42.00 -14.41
C ASP A 582 -12.83 40.88 -13.44
N ALA A 583 -12.80 41.15 -12.12
CA ALA A 583 -12.42 40.12 -11.14
C ALA A 583 -13.41 38.90 -11.17
N ALA A 584 -14.71 39.17 -11.29
CA ALA A 584 -15.72 38.12 -11.44
C ALA A 584 -15.56 37.36 -12.76
N GLN A 585 -15.26 38.07 -13.84
CA GLN A 585 -15.04 37.46 -15.16
C GLN A 585 -13.76 36.62 -15.19
N ILE A 586 -12.65 37.12 -14.66
CA ILE A 586 -11.39 36.39 -14.56
C ILE A 586 -11.55 35.14 -13.70
N LEU A 587 -12.23 35.20 -12.55
CA LEU A 587 -12.49 34.04 -11.71
C LEU A 587 -13.25 32.94 -12.48
N ARG A 588 -14.21 33.31 -13.35
CA ARG A 588 -14.93 32.35 -14.20
C ARG A 588 -14.06 31.69 -15.27
N THR A 589 -13.07 32.41 -15.82
CA THR A 589 -12.13 31.89 -16.83
C THR A 589 -11.10 30.95 -16.23
N LEU A 590 -10.77 31.07 -14.96
CA LEU A 590 -9.76 30.26 -14.26
C LEU A 590 -10.23 28.85 -13.86
N ARG A 591 -11.19 28.27 -14.60
CA ARG A 591 -11.60 26.85 -14.40
C ARG A 591 -10.47 25.89 -14.75
N GLU A 592 -9.67 26.24 -15.75
CA GLU A 592 -8.43 25.59 -16.10
C GLU A 592 -7.24 26.45 -15.67
N PRO A 593 -6.07 25.86 -15.38
CA PRO A 593 -4.89 26.62 -15.01
C PRO A 593 -4.43 27.54 -16.14
N GLU A 594 -4.61 28.85 -16.00
CA GLU A 594 -4.27 29.80 -17.04
C GLU A 594 -3.19 30.78 -16.60
N ARG A 595 -2.40 31.27 -17.55
CA ARG A 595 -1.36 32.29 -17.33
C ARG A 595 -1.97 33.67 -17.32
N ALA A 596 -1.40 34.58 -16.52
CA ALA A 596 -1.84 35.97 -16.47
C ALA A 596 -1.82 36.67 -17.84
N ASP A 597 -0.80 36.37 -18.68
CA ASP A 597 -0.61 36.96 -20.02
C ASP A 597 -1.65 36.51 -21.06
N ARG A 598 -2.49 35.53 -20.74
CA ARG A 598 -3.59 35.02 -21.60
C ARG A 598 -4.97 35.47 -21.16
N LEU A 599 -5.05 36.20 -20.07
CA LEU A 599 -6.31 36.75 -19.56
C LEU A 599 -6.56 38.12 -20.18
N SER A 600 -7.83 38.55 -20.27
CA SER A 600 -8.23 39.83 -20.82
C SER A 600 -8.70 40.80 -19.76
N GLY A 601 -8.53 42.12 -19.96
CA GLY A 601 -8.94 43.16 -19.04
C GLY A 601 -7.82 43.64 -18.10
N PRO A 602 -8.12 44.32 -16.98
CA PRO A 602 -7.16 44.76 -15.97
C PRO A 602 -6.73 43.56 -15.10
N VAL A 603 -5.94 42.65 -15.69
CA VAL A 603 -5.57 41.36 -15.16
C VAL A 603 -4.80 41.45 -13.85
N GLU A 604 -3.83 42.38 -13.77
CA GLU A 604 -2.96 42.48 -12.62
C GLU A 604 -3.74 42.83 -11.35
N THR A 605 -4.55 43.88 -11.39
CA THR A 605 -5.38 44.33 -10.26
C THR A 605 -6.39 43.27 -9.84
N SER A 606 -7.02 42.58 -10.81
CA SER A 606 -8.00 41.55 -10.53
C SER A 606 -7.35 40.27 -9.93
N LEU A 607 -6.18 39.84 -10.42
CA LEU A 607 -5.44 38.74 -9.85
C LEU A 607 -4.89 39.04 -8.46
N GLU A 608 -4.46 40.28 -8.21
CA GLU A 608 -4.08 40.73 -6.86
C GLU A 608 -5.26 40.66 -5.89
N GLU A 609 -6.45 41.11 -6.31
CA GLU A 609 -7.68 41.01 -5.52
C GLU A 609 -8.04 39.54 -5.21
N LEU A 610 -8.06 38.69 -6.23
CA LEU A 610 -8.37 37.25 -6.09
C LEU A 610 -7.35 36.53 -5.21
N THR A 611 -6.07 36.86 -5.35
CA THR A 611 -4.98 36.27 -4.55
C THR A 611 -5.05 36.76 -3.09
N ARG A 612 -5.28 38.03 -2.85
CA ARG A 612 -5.44 38.62 -1.52
C ARG A 612 -6.62 38.03 -0.78
N ASN A 613 -7.69 37.71 -1.49
CA ASN A 613 -8.88 37.05 -0.96
C ASN A 613 -8.75 35.53 -0.90
N GLU A 614 -7.59 34.95 -1.29
CA GLU A 614 -7.33 33.51 -1.29
C GLU A 614 -8.35 32.70 -2.12
N LEU A 615 -8.83 33.27 -3.24
CA LEU A 615 -9.83 32.66 -4.11
C LEU A 615 -9.21 31.86 -5.26
N VAL A 616 -7.90 31.97 -5.46
CA VAL A 616 -7.15 31.28 -6.51
C VAL A 616 -5.95 30.55 -5.94
N PHE A 617 -5.67 29.40 -6.49
CA PHE A 617 -4.39 28.71 -6.33
C PHE A 617 -3.43 29.21 -7.41
N SER A 618 -2.22 29.57 -7.03
CA SER A 618 -1.23 30.07 -7.98
C SER A 618 0.11 29.35 -7.85
N GLU A 619 0.72 29.04 -8.99
CA GLU A 619 2.06 28.48 -9.08
C GLU A 619 2.71 28.88 -10.42
N ARG A 620 3.93 29.40 -10.39
CA ARG A 620 4.74 29.71 -11.59
C ARG A 620 4.01 30.58 -12.62
N GLY A 621 3.30 31.61 -12.14
CA GLY A 621 2.58 32.56 -13.00
C GLY A 621 1.32 32.00 -13.66
N LYS A 622 0.86 30.82 -13.23
CA LYS A 622 -0.46 30.28 -13.57
C LYS A 622 -1.39 30.39 -12.37
N PHE A 623 -2.67 30.51 -12.65
CA PHE A 623 -3.74 30.67 -11.65
C PHE A 623 -4.86 29.67 -11.93
N LEU A 624 -5.50 29.21 -10.88
CA LEU A 624 -6.64 28.30 -10.91
C LEU A 624 -7.68 28.74 -9.87
N ASN A 625 -8.93 28.79 -10.25
CA ASN A 625 -10.04 29.07 -9.35
C ASN A 625 -10.18 27.98 -8.28
N LEU A 626 -10.24 28.38 -7.00
CA LEU A 626 -10.50 27.50 -5.85
C LEU A 626 -11.98 27.44 -5.47
N VAL A 627 -12.79 28.41 -5.95
CA VAL A 627 -14.18 28.55 -5.53
C VAL A 627 -15.05 27.51 -6.21
N ALA A 628 -15.70 26.66 -5.43
CA ALA A 628 -16.73 25.75 -5.91
C ALA A 628 -18.03 26.51 -6.18
N GLY A 629 -18.72 26.21 -7.26
CA GLY A 629 -19.93 26.92 -7.58
C GLY A 629 -20.75 26.30 -8.70
N VAL A 630 -21.91 26.89 -8.89
CA VAL A 630 -22.78 26.54 -10.00
C VAL A 630 -22.13 27.13 -11.28
N TYR A 631 -21.72 26.27 -12.16
CA TYR A 631 -21.19 26.64 -13.47
C TYR A 631 -22.32 26.73 -14.49
#